data_ffc68dcc8d226dbe125f9d28e3e0b74e
#
_entry.id   ffc68dcc8d226dbe125f9d28e3e0b74e
#
_cell.length_a   1.000
_cell.length_b   1.000
_cell.length_c   1.000
_cell.angle_alpha   90.00
_cell.angle_beta   90.00
_cell.angle_gamma   90.00
#
_symmetry.space_group_name_H-M   'P 1'
#
loop_
_entity.id
_entity.type
_entity.pdbx_description
1 polymer ?
#
loop_
_entity_poly.entity_id
_entity_poly.type
_entity_poly.pdbx_seq_one_letter_code
_entity_poly.pdbx_strand_id
1 'polypeptide(L)'
;MKKIFLLLSCIGFSLSVQAQSNITIGLVMPTEELNGIRPDAFSLLQSKLDKILTNSGVATNEGDFVLYPIVNVIGENLIEGGVKNFFKVKIDLTLNVANLGTKTIFSSGSWTLVGTSERVKSDAVRNAFSQLKSTDPSFKTFLETTKGKICEYYENNKDTIFTQASSLANIGKYDEAFAMLSSYPSQVSGFDESQQLMQKIYLQYINANAARILNEASAAYATKDYEKAVDLAAQIPSESSHYNEAKSIIDQVRVTINKEQSEKNARIMKSLEIAADVEKTKINAIASVARQYYSRRVVNYNIVRIY
;
A
#
# COMPACT_ATOMS: atom_id res chain seq x y z
N MET A 1 11.56 -4.28 69.35
CA MET A 1 10.62 -3.85 68.30
C MET A 1 11.33 -3.93 66.97
N LYS A 2 11.17 -5.06 66.26
CA LYS A 2 11.80 -5.31 64.94
C LYS A 2 10.82 -4.90 63.87
N LYS A 3 11.15 -3.86 63.09
CA LYS A 3 10.40 -3.47 61.87
C LYS A 3 10.87 -4.32 60.73
N ILE A 4 10.00 -5.23 60.26
CA ILE A 4 10.19 -6.04 59.04
C ILE A 4 9.83 -5.14 57.85
N PHE A 5 10.83 -4.81 57.04
CA PHE A 5 10.63 -4.15 55.76
C PHE A 5 10.27 -5.22 54.72
N LEU A 6 9.02 -5.24 54.29
CA LEU A 6 8.53 -6.10 53.24
C LEU A 6 8.85 -5.42 51.88
N LEU A 7 9.91 -5.90 51.23
CA LEU A 7 10.29 -5.44 49.89
C LEU A 7 9.38 -6.15 48.89
N LEU A 8 8.33 -5.44 48.44
CA LEU A 8 7.46 -5.91 47.37
C LEU A 8 8.20 -5.73 46.03
N SER A 9 8.84 -6.79 45.56
CA SER A 9 9.42 -6.88 44.23
C SER A 9 8.29 -6.94 43.18
N CYS A 10 7.93 -5.78 42.62
CA CYS A 10 7.14 -5.74 41.38
C CYS A 10 7.96 -6.23 40.22
N ILE A 11 7.90 -7.51 39.92
CA ILE A 11 8.35 -8.07 38.66
C ILE A 11 7.34 -7.59 37.62
N GLY A 12 7.65 -6.49 36.96
CA GLY A 12 6.96 -6.03 35.78
C GLY A 12 7.19 -7.04 34.65
N PHE A 13 6.26 -7.96 34.49
CA PHE A 13 6.12 -8.73 33.25
C PHE A 13 5.68 -7.72 32.18
N SER A 14 6.65 -7.14 31.49
CA SER A 14 6.40 -6.51 30.19
C SER A 14 6.01 -7.63 29.24
N LEU A 15 4.70 -7.90 29.15
CA LEU A 15 4.13 -8.60 28.00
C LEU A 15 4.38 -7.68 26.80
N SER A 16 5.51 -7.90 26.14
CA SER A 16 5.68 -7.48 24.75
C SER A 16 4.64 -8.29 23.97
N VAL A 17 3.46 -7.68 23.80
CA VAL A 17 2.54 -8.06 22.76
C VAL A 17 3.29 -7.73 21.47
N GLN A 18 4.06 -8.70 20.99
CA GLN A 18 4.46 -8.71 19.59
C GLN A 18 3.14 -8.80 18.83
N ALA A 19 2.67 -7.66 18.36
CA ALA A 19 1.67 -7.62 17.31
C ALA A 19 2.30 -8.40 16.14
N GLN A 20 1.96 -9.67 16.01
CA GLN A 20 2.27 -10.46 14.84
C GLN A 20 1.54 -9.76 13.70
N SER A 21 2.24 -8.86 13.00
CA SER A 21 1.73 -8.29 11.77
C SER A 21 1.77 -9.41 10.73
N ASN A 22 0.68 -10.17 10.68
CA ASN A 22 0.49 -11.22 9.70
C ASN A 22 0.52 -10.60 8.30
N ILE A 23 1.17 -11.30 7.36
CA ILE A 23 1.05 -10.98 5.94
C ILE A 23 -0.44 -10.94 5.60
N THR A 24 -0.92 -9.78 5.18
CA THR A 24 -2.29 -9.56 4.78
C THR A 24 -2.40 -9.49 3.26
N ILE A 25 -3.53 -9.94 2.72
CA ILE A 25 -3.76 -10.07 1.29
C ILE A 25 -5.09 -9.41 0.95
N GLY A 26 -5.03 -8.40 0.09
CA GLY A 26 -6.21 -7.73 -0.45
C GLY A 26 -6.81 -8.50 -1.62
N LEU A 27 -8.07 -8.25 -1.95
CA LEU A 27 -8.70 -8.79 -3.15
C LEU A 27 -8.73 -7.73 -4.25
N VAL A 28 -8.21 -8.08 -5.42
CA VAL A 28 -8.33 -7.26 -6.63
C VAL A 28 -9.14 -8.04 -7.66
N MET A 29 -10.27 -7.47 -8.06
CA MET A 29 -11.10 -8.06 -9.11
C MET A 29 -10.78 -7.37 -10.46
N PRO A 30 -10.78 -8.12 -11.58
CA PRO A 30 -10.65 -7.52 -12.89
C PRO A 30 -11.79 -6.52 -13.14
N THR A 31 -11.46 -5.36 -13.71
CA THR A 31 -12.43 -4.29 -13.99
C THR A 31 -13.14 -4.46 -15.34
N GLU A 32 -12.57 -5.27 -16.23
CA GLU A 32 -13.18 -5.55 -17.54
C GLU A 32 -14.17 -6.70 -17.44
N GLU A 33 -15.29 -6.58 -18.18
CA GLU A 33 -16.23 -7.68 -18.33
C GLU A 33 -15.51 -8.90 -18.92
N LEU A 34 -15.32 -9.91 -18.09
CA LEU A 34 -14.69 -11.16 -18.50
C LEU A 34 -15.61 -11.87 -19.48
N ASN A 35 -15.32 -11.78 -20.78
CA ASN A 35 -15.86 -12.57 -21.88
C ASN A 35 -17.24 -13.22 -21.63
N GLY A 36 -18.30 -12.43 -21.54
CA GLY A 36 -19.68 -12.91 -21.38
C GLY A 36 -20.08 -13.38 -19.97
N ILE A 37 -19.30 -13.04 -18.95
CA ILE A 37 -19.68 -13.25 -17.55
C ILE A 37 -20.50 -12.06 -17.07
N ARG A 38 -21.71 -12.32 -16.61
CA ARG A 38 -22.61 -11.27 -16.12
C ARG A 38 -22.10 -10.63 -14.82
N PRO A 39 -22.39 -9.34 -14.57
CA PRO A 39 -21.96 -8.63 -13.36
C PRO A 39 -22.41 -9.31 -12.05
N ASP A 40 -23.59 -9.94 -12.02
CA ASP A 40 -24.09 -10.64 -10.83
C ASP A 40 -23.30 -11.93 -10.51
N ALA A 41 -22.82 -12.64 -11.52
CA ALA A 41 -21.96 -13.79 -11.33
C ALA A 41 -20.58 -13.35 -10.83
N PHE A 42 -20.09 -12.22 -11.34
CA PHE A 42 -18.83 -11.62 -10.92
C PHE A 42 -18.85 -11.15 -9.46
N SER A 43 -19.92 -10.46 -9.05
CA SER A 43 -20.14 -10.05 -7.65
C SER A 43 -20.25 -11.26 -6.71
N LEU A 44 -20.83 -12.37 -7.17
CA LEU A 44 -20.85 -13.62 -6.40
C LEU A 44 -19.43 -14.18 -6.22
N LEU A 45 -18.61 -14.22 -7.28
CA LEU A 45 -17.22 -14.66 -7.19
C LEU A 45 -16.44 -13.80 -6.20
N GLN A 46 -16.53 -12.47 -6.31
CA GLN A 46 -15.93 -11.52 -5.38
C GLN A 46 -16.30 -11.84 -3.93
N SER A 47 -17.60 -11.95 -3.64
CA SER A 47 -18.08 -12.27 -2.28
C SER A 47 -17.56 -13.62 -1.75
N LYS A 48 -17.36 -14.59 -2.62
CA LYS A 48 -16.79 -15.90 -2.24
C LYS A 48 -15.29 -15.78 -1.92
N LEU A 49 -14.55 -15.02 -2.73
CA LEU A 49 -13.11 -14.79 -2.52
C LEU A 49 -12.85 -13.96 -1.26
N ASP A 50 -13.65 -12.92 -1.01
CA ASP A 50 -13.58 -12.14 0.23
C ASP A 50 -13.78 -13.04 1.47
N LYS A 51 -14.76 -13.96 1.41
CA LYS A 51 -14.97 -14.92 2.49
C LYS A 51 -13.82 -15.91 2.66
N ILE A 52 -13.18 -16.33 1.58
CA ILE A 52 -11.99 -17.20 1.63
C ILE A 52 -10.85 -16.47 2.35
N LEU A 53 -10.57 -15.23 1.99
CA LEU A 53 -9.52 -14.41 2.64
C LEU A 53 -9.83 -14.16 4.11
N THR A 54 -11.08 -13.80 4.42
CA THR A 54 -11.54 -13.55 5.79
C THR A 54 -11.45 -14.79 6.66
N ASN A 55 -11.93 -15.95 6.17
CA ASN A 55 -11.87 -17.21 6.91
C ASN A 55 -10.44 -17.69 7.14
N SER A 56 -9.50 -17.28 6.28
CA SER A 56 -8.08 -17.59 6.41
C SER A 56 -7.32 -16.57 7.28
N GLY A 57 -8.00 -15.53 7.79
CA GLY A 57 -7.41 -14.51 8.65
C GLY A 57 -6.37 -13.62 7.98
N VAL A 58 -6.43 -13.49 6.63
CA VAL A 58 -5.47 -12.70 5.84
C VAL A 58 -6.10 -11.49 5.16
N ALA A 59 -7.42 -11.32 5.24
CA ALA A 59 -8.14 -10.27 4.53
C ALA A 59 -7.71 -8.87 4.96
N THR A 60 -7.50 -7.99 3.98
CA THR A 60 -7.26 -6.56 4.18
C THR A 60 -7.86 -5.76 3.03
N ASN A 61 -8.24 -4.52 3.32
CA ASN A 61 -8.58 -3.54 2.28
C ASN A 61 -7.35 -2.70 1.86
N GLU A 62 -6.27 -2.79 2.64
CA GLU A 62 -5.03 -2.08 2.44
C GLU A 62 -3.88 -3.09 2.53
N GLY A 63 -3.10 -3.25 1.47
CA GLY A 63 -1.96 -4.16 1.51
C GLY A 63 -1.22 -4.18 0.19
N ASP A 64 0.06 -4.54 0.29
CA ASP A 64 0.95 -4.65 -0.87
C ASP A 64 0.75 -5.97 -1.62
N PHE A 65 0.25 -6.99 -0.92
CA PHE A 65 -0.04 -8.29 -1.50
C PHE A 65 -1.52 -8.39 -1.84
N VAL A 66 -1.80 -8.90 -3.04
CA VAL A 66 -3.18 -9.04 -3.52
C VAL A 66 -3.41 -10.41 -4.12
N LEU A 67 -4.62 -10.92 -3.86
CA LEU A 67 -5.19 -12.04 -4.58
C LEU A 67 -5.98 -11.49 -5.77
N TYR A 68 -5.75 -12.03 -6.96
CA TYR A 68 -6.57 -11.73 -8.12
C TYR A 68 -6.94 -13.02 -8.89
N PRO A 69 -8.22 -13.13 -9.31
CA PRO A 69 -8.69 -14.29 -10.05
C PRO A 69 -8.46 -14.12 -11.56
N ILE A 70 -8.14 -15.24 -12.22
CA ILE A 70 -8.25 -15.42 -13.66
C ILE A 70 -9.32 -16.49 -13.90
N VAL A 71 -10.31 -16.17 -14.71
CA VAL A 71 -11.43 -17.05 -15.00
C VAL A 71 -11.40 -17.47 -16.47
N ASN A 72 -11.24 -18.75 -16.72
CA ASN A 72 -11.26 -19.31 -18.06
C ASN A 72 -12.41 -20.31 -18.21
N VAL A 73 -13.29 -20.09 -19.17
CA VAL A 73 -14.31 -21.09 -19.53
C VAL A 73 -13.65 -22.09 -20.48
N ILE A 74 -13.37 -23.29 -19.95
CA ILE A 74 -12.60 -24.33 -20.66
C ILE A 74 -13.50 -25.41 -21.30
N GLY A 75 -14.80 -25.36 -21.06
CA GLY A 75 -15.75 -26.27 -21.68
C GLY A 75 -17.19 -25.77 -21.56
N GLU A 76 -17.90 -25.90 -22.67
CA GLU A 76 -19.30 -25.52 -22.78
C GLU A 76 -20.04 -26.60 -23.56
N ASN A 77 -21.08 -27.17 -22.97
CA ASN A 77 -21.90 -28.17 -23.63
C ASN A 77 -23.38 -27.87 -23.39
N LEU A 78 -24.16 -27.97 -24.45
CA LEU A 78 -25.60 -28.12 -24.35
C LEU A 78 -25.89 -29.61 -24.28
N ILE A 79 -26.48 -30.06 -23.18
CA ILE A 79 -26.90 -31.45 -22.98
C ILE A 79 -28.39 -31.52 -23.31
N GLU A 80 -28.70 -32.21 -24.38
CA GLU A 80 -30.09 -32.48 -24.77
C GLU A 80 -30.65 -33.60 -23.91
N GLY A 81 -31.52 -33.23 -22.95
CA GLY A 81 -32.08 -34.16 -21.94
C GLY A 81 -33.49 -34.63 -22.21
N GLY A 82 -33.90 -34.87 -23.49
CA GLY A 82 -35.19 -35.36 -23.86
C GLY A 82 -36.42 -34.48 -23.52
N VAL A 83 -36.58 -34.10 -22.24
CA VAL A 83 -37.64 -33.20 -21.77
C VAL A 83 -37.15 -31.77 -21.57
N LYS A 84 -35.86 -31.60 -21.21
CA LYS A 84 -35.22 -30.28 -20.98
C LYS A 84 -33.75 -30.30 -21.40
N ASN A 85 -33.29 -29.19 -21.96
CA ASN A 85 -31.91 -29.00 -22.30
C ASN A 85 -31.18 -28.32 -21.13
N PHE A 86 -29.91 -28.73 -20.89
CA PHE A 86 -29.06 -28.18 -19.84
C PHE A 86 -27.81 -27.58 -20.43
N PHE A 87 -27.53 -26.35 -20.06
CA PHE A 87 -26.21 -25.76 -20.28
C PHE A 87 -25.26 -26.25 -19.19
N LYS A 88 -24.16 -26.86 -19.58
CA LYS A 88 -23.07 -27.24 -18.67
C LYS A 88 -21.83 -26.44 -19.02
N VAL A 89 -21.26 -25.75 -18.04
CA VAL A 89 -19.99 -25.03 -18.21
C VAL A 89 -18.94 -25.63 -17.28
N LYS A 90 -17.71 -25.68 -17.76
CA LYS A 90 -16.52 -26.02 -16.99
C LYS A 90 -15.60 -24.78 -16.96
N ILE A 91 -15.28 -24.31 -15.79
CA ILE A 91 -14.47 -23.11 -15.55
C ILE A 91 -13.18 -23.52 -14.85
N ASP A 92 -12.06 -23.04 -15.32
CA ASP A 92 -10.80 -23.03 -14.61
C ASP A 92 -10.64 -21.66 -13.93
N LEU A 93 -10.70 -21.68 -12.59
CA LEU A 93 -10.49 -20.52 -11.74
C LEU A 93 -9.05 -20.57 -11.23
N THR A 94 -8.18 -19.73 -11.74
CA THR A 94 -6.83 -19.57 -11.26
C THR A 94 -6.77 -18.36 -10.31
N LEU A 95 -6.25 -18.57 -9.09
CA LEU A 95 -6.02 -17.53 -8.11
C LEU A 95 -4.52 -17.26 -8.03
N ASN A 96 -4.14 -16.03 -8.25
CA ASN A 96 -2.75 -15.58 -8.14
C ASN A 96 -2.60 -14.66 -6.94
N VAL A 97 -1.50 -14.79 -6.21
CA VAL A 97 -1.10 -13.83 -5.19
C VAL A 97 0.17 -13.12 -5.66
N ALA A 98 0.12 -11.81 -5.72
CA ALA A 98 1.23 -10.98 -6.19
C ALA A 98 1.45 -9.75 -5.30
N ASN A 99 2.65 -9.19 -5.38
CA ASN A 99 2.92 -7.85 -4.86
C ASN A 99 2.57 -6.81 -5.94
N LEU A 100 1.75 -5.82 -5.59
CA LEU A 100 1.31 -4.78 -6.53
C LEU A 100 2.46 -3.86 -6.98
N GLY A 101 3.35 -3.51 -6.08
CA GLY A 101 4.45 -2.58 -6.35
C GLY A 101 5.52 -3.19 -7.24
N THR A 102 5.97 -4.40 -6.90
CA THR A 102 7.04 -5.08 -7.62
C THR A 102 6.55 -5.95 -8.78
N LYS A 103 5.23 -6.19 -8.87
CA LYS A 103 4.58 -7.10 -9.85
C LYS A 103 5.05 -8.56 -9.75
N THR A 104 5.63 -8.94 -8.63
CA THR A 104 6.11 -10.30 -8.36
C THR A 104 4.94 -11.19 -8.01
N ILE A 105 4.78 -12.32 -8.72
CA ILE A 105 3.77 -13.35 -8.40
C ILE A 105 4.43 -14.38 -7.49
N PHE A 106 3.87 -14.58 -6.29
CA PHE A 106 4.38 -15.52 -5.30
C PHE A 106 3.77 -16.90 -5.41
N SER A 107 2.50 -16.96 -5.77
CA SER A 107 1.76 -18.21 -5.88
C SER A 107 0.67 -18.13 -6.92
N SER A 108 0.41 -19.31 -7.53
CA SER A 108 -0.72 -19.54 -8.41
C SER A 108 -1.36 -20.88 -8.03
N GLY A 109 -2.69 -20.93 -7.94
CA GLY A 109 -3.45 -22.14 -7.69
C GLY A 109 -4.68 -22.17 -8.57
N SER A 110 -5.07 -23.35 -9.08
CA SER A 110 -6.22 -23.51 -9.96
C SER A 110 -7.26 -24.46 -9.39
N TRP A 111 -8.53 -24.08 -9.55
CA TRP A 111 -9.70 -24.85 -9.15
C TRP A 111 -10.66 -24.98 -10.33
N THR A 112 -11.02 -26.22 -10.65
CA THR A 112 -12.03 -26.48 -11.67
C THR A 112 -13.42 -26.43 -11.08
N LEU A 113 -14.27 -25.57 -11.62
CA LEU A 113 -15.67 -25.42 -11.23
C LEU A 113 -16.57 -25.91 -12.35
N VAL A 114 -17.67 -26.57 -11.98
CA VAL A 114 -18.67 -27.04 -12.94
C VAL A 114 -20.02 -26.46 -12.55
N GLY A 115 -20.69 -25.82 -13.49
CA GLY A 115 -22.03 -25.30 -13.28
C GLY A 115 -22.99 -25.76 -14.35
N THR A 116 -24.28 -25.85 -14.00
CA THR A 116 -25.35 -26.25 -14.89
C THR A 116 -26.52 -25.28 -14.78
N SER A 117 -27.28 -25.13 -15.87
CA SER A 117 -28.52 -24.35 -15.89
C SER A 117 -29.46 -24.87 -16.96
N GLU A 118 -30.76 -24.89 -16.63
CA GLU A 118 -31.83 -25.22 -17.60
C GLU A 118 -32.22 -24.04 -18.50
N ARG A 119 -31.70 -22.84 -18.21
CA ARG A 119 -32.14 -21.59 -18.88
C ARG A 119 -31.15 -21.10 -19.89
N VAL A 120 -30.01 -20.57 -19.35
CA VAL A 120 -29.02 -19.92 -20.16
C VAL A 120 -27.61 -20.21 -19.62
N LYS A 121 -26.61 -20.08 -20.48
CA LYS A 121 -25.18 -20.29 -20.17
C LYS A 121 -24.72 -19.45 -18.99
N SER A 122 -25.12 -18.18 -18.93
CA SER A 122 -24.70 -17.25 -17.87
C SER A 122 -25.15 -17.67 -16.46
N ASP A 123 -26.34 -18.34 -16.36
CA ASP A 123 -26.80 -18.93 -15.11
C ASP A 123 -25.94 -20.15 -14.72
N ALA A 124 -25.47 -20.92 -15.70
CA ALA A 124 -24.54 -22.02 -15.45
C ALA A 124 -23.20 -21.53 -14.93
N VAL A 125 -22.67 -20.39 -15.43
CA VAL A 125 -21.47 -19.74 -14.90
C VAL A 125 -21.67 -19.29 -13.45
N ARG A 126 -22.79 -18.62 -13.17
CA ARG A 126 -23.13 -18.22 -11.80
C ARG A 126 -23.26 -19.42 -10.87
N ASN A 127 -23.88 -20.50 -11.34
CA ASN A 127 -23.99 -21.76 -10.60
C ASN A 127 -22.60 -22.35 -10.30
N ALA A 128 -21.67 -22.34 -11.26
CA ALA A 128 -20.28 -22.78 -11.03
C ALA A 128 -19.62 -22.01 -9.88
N PHE A 129 -19.70 -20.67 -9.88
CA PHE A 129 -19.15 -19.87 -8.77
C PHE A 129 -19.84 -20.11 -7.43
N SER A 130 -21.13 -20.47 -7.44
CA SER A 130 -21.86 -20.83 -6.21
C SER A 130 -21.28 -22.06 -5.52
N GLN A 131 -20.63 -22.97 -6.28
CA GLN A 131 -19.99 -24.18 -5.77
C GLN A 131 -18.71 -23.90 -4.97
N LEU A 132 -18.12 -22.70 -5.09
CA LEU A 132 -16.99 -22.32 -4.27
C LEU A 132 -17.36 -22.34 -2.78
N LYS A 133 -16.75 -23.26 -2.04
CA LYS A 133 -16.92 -23.35 -0.59
C LYS A 133 -15.79 -22.59 0.09
N SER A 134 -16.11 -21.47 0.72
CA SER A 134 -15.10 -20.64 1.42
C SER A 134 -14.43 -21.37 2.60
N THR A 135 -14.95 -22.52 3.00
CA THR A 135 -14.39 -23.38 4.06
C THR A 135 -13.57 -24.54 3.51
N ASP A 136 -13.38 -24.64 2.18
CA ASP A 136 -12.56 -25.69 1.59
C ASP A 136 -11.10 -25.56 2.07
N PRO A 137 -10.52 -26.60 2.69
CA PRO A 137 -9.17 -26.57 3.22
C PRO A 137 -8.08 -26.23 2.18
N SER A 138 -8.35 -26.50 0.90
CA SER A 138 -7.39 -26.23 -0.18
C SER A 138 -7.05 -24.73 -0.29
N PHE A 139 -8.02 -23.85 -0.05
CA PHE A 139 -7.77 -22.40 -0.04
C PHE A 139 -6.91 -21.97 1.13
N LYS A 140 -7.17 -22.51 2.31
CA LYS A 140 -6.35 -22.24 3.49
C LYS A 140 -4.91 -22.71 3.27
N THR A 141 -4.73 -23.92 2.77
CA THR A 141 -3.40 -24.47 2.45
C THR A 141 -2.69 -23.63 1.40
N PHE A 142 -3.40 -23.20 0.35
CA PHE A 142 -2.84 -22.31 -0.67
C PHE A 142 -2.35 -20.99 -0.08
N LEU A 143 -3.15 -20.33 0.76
CA LEU A 143 -2.79 -19.05 1.36
C LEU A 143 -1.66 -19.17 2.38
N GLU A 144 -1.64 -20.22 3.20
CA GLU A 144 -0.52 -20.48 4.14
C GLU A 144 0.79 -20.78 3.39
N THR A 145 0.73 -21.59 2.35
CA THR A 145 1.89 -21.86 1.48
C THR A 145 2.38 -20.56 0.83
N THR A 146 1.46 -19.69 0.41
CA THR A 146 1.78 -18.41 -0.18
C THR A 146 2.50 -17.48 0.80
N LYS A 147 2.05 -17.42 2.06
CA LYS A 147 2.76 -16.67 3.11
C LYS A 147 4.20 -17.15 3.27
N GLY A 148 4.40 -18.47 3.31
CA GLY A 148 5.74 -19.06 3.38
C GLY A 148 6.62 -18.61 2.22
N LYS A 149 6.12 -18.67 0.99
CA LYS A 149 6.85 -18.24 -0.21
C LYS A 149 7.16 -16.73 -0.21
N ILE A 150 6.25 -15.89 0.31
CA ILE A 150 6.51 -14.46 0.48
C ILE A 150 7.69 -14.27 1.43
N CYS A 151 7.66 -14.88 2.61
CA CYS A 151 8.76 -14.79 3.58
C CYS A 151 10.09 -15.27 2.97
N GLU A 152 10.09 -16.43 2.36
CA GLU A 152 11.26 -17.01 1.70
C GLU A 152 11.85 -16.10 0.61
N TYR A 153 10.98 -15.49 -0.20
CA TYR A 153 11.42 -14.53 -1.22
C TYR A 153 12.16 -13.34 -0.60
N TYR A 154 11.59 -12.73 0.43
CA TYR A 154 12.19 -11.55 1.05
C TYR A 154 13.48 -11.90 1.81
N GLU A 155 13.54 -13.07 2.44
CA GLU A 155 14.76 -13.55 3.08
C GLU A 155 15.89 -13.79 2.07
N ASN A 156 15.59 -14.49 0.97
CA ASN A 156 16.58 -14.84 -0.03
C ASN A 156 17.04 -13.66 -0.89
N ASN A 157 16.21 -12.61 -1.01
CA ASN A 157 16.49 -11.45 -1.86
C ASN A 157 16.76 -10.15 -1.08
N LYS A 158 16.97 -10.24 0.24
CA LYS A 158 17.15 -9.06 1.12
C LYS A 158 18.13 -8.05 0.56
N ASP A 159 19.36 -8.46 0.29
CA ASP A 159 20.43 -7.58 -0.15
C ASP A 159 20.17 -6.98 -1.53
N THR A 160 19.55 -7.77 -2.41
CA THR A 160 19.14 -7.30 -3.75
C THR A 160 18.07 -6.22 -3.64
N ILE A 161 17.04 -6.44 -2.81
CA ILE A 161 15.94 -5.49 -2.58
C ILE A 161 16.49 -4.17 -2.03
N PHE A 162 17.37 -4.22 -1.02
CA PHE A 162 17.94 -3.02 -0.41
C PHE A 162 18.86 -2.26 -1.37
N THR A 163 19.66 -2.97 -2.16
CA THR A 163 20.51 -2.37 -3.18
C THR A 163 19.68 -1.70 -4.27
N GLN A 164 18.62 -2.35 -4.74
CA GLN A 164 17.72 -1.79 -5.75
C GLN A 164 16.95 -0.58 -5.23
N ALA A 165 16.41 -0.64 -4.01
CA ALA A 165 15.72 0.48 -3.39
C ALA A 165 16.67 1.70 -3.24
N SER A 166 17.91 1.46 -2.81
CA SER A 166 18.93 2.51 -2.70
C SER A 166 19.27 3.11 -4.06
N SER A 167 19.40 2.28 -5.09
CA SER A 167 19.69 2.72 -6.46
C SER A 167 18.55 3.57 -7.04
N LEU A 168 17.29 3.16 -6.80
CA LEU A 168 16.11 3.93 -7.20
C LEU A 168 16.07 5.30 -6.53
N ALA A 169 16.34 5.34 -5.23
CA ALA A 169 16.41 6.60 -4.49
C ALA A 169 17.51 7.53 -5.01
N ASN A 170 18.70 6.99 -5.34
CA ASN A 170 19.82 7.77 -5.87
C ASN A 170 19.54 8.43 -7.23
N ILE A 171 18.62 7.85 -8.02
CA ILE A 171 18.17 8.45 -9.30
C ILE A 171 16.86 9.23 -9.15
N GLY A 172 16.42 9.52 -7.93
CA GLY A 172 15.22 10.31 -7.64
C GLY A 172 13.89 9.56 -7.77
N LYS A 173 13.91 8.25 -7.96
CA LYS A 173 12.71 7.39 -8.04
C LYS A 173 12.25 6.94 -6.65
N TYR A 174 12.00 7.91 -5.79
CA TYR A 174 11.69 7.67 -4.37
C TYR A 174 10.43 6.82 -4.17
N ASP A 175 9.40 7.04 -4.98
CA ASP A 175 8.14 6.30 -4.89
C ASP A 175 8.33 4.80 -5.14
N GLU A 176 9.14 4.46 -6.15
CA GLU A 176 9.45 3.07 -6.47
C GLU A 176 10.29 2.41 -5.35
N ALA A 177 11.24 3.17 -4.77
CA ALA A 177 12.03 2.72 -3.64
C ALA A 177 11.17 2.48 -2.38
N PHE A 178 10.25 3.40 -2.06
CA PHE A 178 9.31 3.23 -0.96
C PHE A 178 8.39 2.03 -1.17
N ALA A 179 7.86 1.86 -2.39
CA ALA A 179 7.02 0.75 -2.74
C ALA A 179 7.69 -0.61 -2.49
N MET A 180 8.98 -0.69 -2.80
CA MET A 180 9.77 -1.90 -2.62
C MET A 180 10.01 -2.22 -1.13
N LEU A 181 10.24 -1.22 -0.30
CA LEU A 181 10.55 -1.38 1.12
C LEU A 181 9.31 -1.47 2.01
N SER A 182 8.21 -0.79 1.66
CA SER A 182 6.96 -0.80 2.44
C SER A 182 6.32 -2.19 2.49
N SER A 183 6.51 -2.97 1.44
CA SER A 183 5.99 -4.34 1.34
C SER A 183 6.85 -5.39 2.05
N TYR A 184 7.96 -4.99 2.70
CA TYR A 184 8.84 -5.92 3.41
C TYR A 184 8.14 -6.49 4.65
N PRO A 185 7.93 -7.83 4.74
CA PRO A 185 7.16 -8.41 5.84
C PRO A 185 7.90 -8.31 7.18
N SER A 186 7.16 -7.96 8.23
CA SER A 186 7.73 -7.80 9.58
C SER A 186 8.22 -9.09 10.23
N GLN A 187 7.81 -10.26 9.71
CA GLN A 187 8.26 -11.57 10.20
C GLN A 187 9.61 -12.00 9.61
N VAL A 188 10.08 -11.29 8.58
CA VAL A 188 11.29 -11.64 7.84
C VAL A 188 12.51 -10.94 8.44
N SER A 189 13.63 -11.63 8.48
CA SER A 189 14.91 -11.03 8.89
C SER A 189 15.24 -9.83 7.99
N GLY A 190 15.76 -8.74 8.59
CA GLY A 190 16.01 -7.51 7.84
C GLY A 190 14.83 -6.52 7.79
N PHE A 191 13.71 -6.82 8.45
CA PHE A 191 12.60 -5.84 8.54
C PHE A 191 13.06 -4.51 9.15
N ASP A 192 13.77 -4.54 10.27
CA ASP A 192 14.28 -3.33 10.92
C ASP A 192 15.27 -2.56 10.01
N GLU A 193 16.10 -3.29 9.27
CA GLU A 193 17.02 -2.70 8.28
C GLU A 193 16.24 -2.05 7.13
N SER A 194 15.13 -2.67 6.70
CA SER A 194 14.26 -2.08 5.67
C SER A 194 13.63 -0.76 6.13
N GLN A 195 13.20 -0.71 7.41
CA GLN A 195 12.64 0.50 8.00
C GLN A 195 13.70 1.62 8.12
N GLN A 196 14.92 1.28 8.53
CA GLN A 196 16.04 2.24 8.59
C GLN A 196 16.41 2.75 7.19
N LEU A 197 16.45 1.87 6.19
CA LEU A 197 16.70 2.29 4.81
C LEU A 197 15.57 3.17 4.28
N MET A 198 14.31 2.85 4.57
CA MET A 198 13.16 3.68 4.21
C MET A 198 13.24 5.07 4.83
N GLN A 199 13.64 5.17 6.10
CA GLN A 199 13.88 6.45 6.76
C GLN A 199 14.99 7.25 6.09
N LYS A 200 16.11 6.61 5.74
CA LYS A 200 17.22 7.25 5.01
C LYS A 200 16.76 7.78 3.65
N ILE A 201 16.01 7.00 2.89
CA ILE A 201 15.47 7.40 1.59
C ILE A 201 14.48 8.56 1.74
N TYR A 202 13.67 8.55 2.81
CA TYR A 202 12.79 9.68 3.12
C TYR A 202 13.57 10.98 3.36
N LEU A 203 14.67 10.93 4.11
CA LEU A 203 15.54 12.09 4.30
C LEU A 203 16.18 12.58 2.99
N GLN A 204 16.55 11.68 2.09
CA GLN A 204 17.02 12.05 0.75
C GLN A 204 15.92 12.76 -0.06
N TYR A 205 14.70 12.23 -0.03
CA TYR A 205 13.54 12.81 -0.70
C TYR A 205 13.21 14.22 -0.20
N ILE A 206 13.13 14.43 1.13
CA ILE A 206 12.83 15.74 1.68
C ILE A 206 13.95 16.74 1.40
N ASN A 207 15.21 16.31 1.43
CA ASN A 207 16.35 17.20 1.12
C ASN A 207 16.36 17.61 -0.35
N ALA A 208 16.13 16.69 -1.28
CA ALA A 208 16.03 16.99 -2.70
C ALA A 208 14.89 17.97 -3.01
N ASN A 209 13.72 17.75 -2.41
CA ASN A 209 12.58 18.65 -2.56
C ASN A 209 12.80 20.01 -1.89
N ALA A 210 13.38 20.00 -0.69
CA ALA A 210 13.68 21.21 0.05
C ALA A 210 14.71 22.11 -0.67
N ALA A 211 15.73 21.51 -1.32
CA ALA A 211 16.69 22.27 -2.12
C ALA A 211 16.02 23.04 -3.26
N ARG A 212 15.06 22.43 -3.96
CA ARG A 212 14.28 23.09 -5.01
C ARG A 212 13.42 24.23 -4.45
N ILE A 213 12.69 23.94 -3.37
CA ILE A 213 11.82 24.93 -2.71
C ILE A 213 12.64 26.11 -2.18
N LEU A 214 13.82 25.86 -1.58
CA LEU A 214 14.71 26.89 -1.08
C LEU A 214 15.21 27.81 -2.18
N ASN A 215 15.56 27.26 -3.35
CA ASN A 215 15.95 28.06 -4.51
C ASN A 215 14.81 28.98 -4.97
N GLU A 216 13.58 28.46 -5.01
CA GLU A 216 12.40 29.26 -5.36
C GLU A 216 12.09 30.33 -4.30
N ALA A 217 12.22 30.00 -3.01
CA ALA A 217 12.07 30.94 -1.91
C ALA A 217 13.10 32.08 -1.97
N SER A 218 14.37 31.72 -2.24
CA SER A 218 15.47 32.69 -2.40
C SER A 218 15.26 33.62 -3.59
N ALA A 219 14.75 33.09 -4.72
CA ALA A 219 14.42 33.90 -5.89
C ALA A 219 13.27 34.85 -5.58
N ALA A 220 12.21 34.39 -4.90
CA ALA A 220 11.10 35.23 -4.46
C ALA A 220 11.58 36.34 -3.50
N TYR A 221 12.46 36.03 -2.56
CA TYR A 221 13.07 37.03 -1.67
C TYR A 221 13.86 38.08 -2.44
N ALA A 222 14.69 37.66 -3.39
CA ALA A 222 15.50 38.58 -4.23
C ALA A 222 14.65 39.53 -5.06
N THR A 223 13.45 39.09 -5.51
CA THR A 223 12.48 39.90 -6.25
C THR A 223 11.53 40.70 -5.34
N LYS A 224 11.77 40.67 -4.01
CA LYS A 224 10.92 41.30 -2.99
C LYS A 224 9.49 40.79 -2.91
N ASP A 225 9.24 39.59 -3.42
CA ASP A 225 7.99 38.88 -3.22
C ASP A 225 8.02 38.13 -1.88
N TYR A 226 7.94 38.91 -0.81
CA TYR A 226 8.14 38.40 0.55
C TYR A 226 7.07 37.41 1.00
N GLU A 227 5.84 37.58 0.56
CA GLU A 227 4.75 36.63 0.86
C GLU A 227 5.09 35.24 0.30
N LYS A 228 5.41 35.17 -0.99
CA LYS A 228 5.82 33.92 -1.63
C LYS A 228 7.09 33.34 -1.05
N ALA A 229 8.06 34.16 -0.70
CA ALA A 229 9.32 33.70 -0.09
C ALA A 229 9.07 32.99 1.24
N VAL A 230 8.21 33.54 2.10
CA VAL A 230 7.85 32.95 3.40
C VAL A 230 7.02 31.69 3.21
N ASP A 231 6.02 31.72 2.33
CA ASP A 231 5.15 30.55 2.07
C ASP A 231 5.96 29.35 1.53
N LEU A 232 6.94 29.59 0.68
CA LEU A 232 7.84 28.54 0.18
C LEU A 232 8.79 28.06 1.28
N ALA A 233 9.45 28.98 2.00
CA ALA A 233 10.39 28.61 3.06
C ALA A 233 9.71 27.82 4.18
N ALA A 234 8.44 28.14 4.51
CA ALA A 234 7.65 27.44 5.51
C ALA A 234 7.28 25.99 5.14
N GLN A 235 7.35 25.63 3.85
CA GLN A 235 7.11 24.25 3.39
C GLN A 235 8.31 23.32 3.63
N ILE A 236 9.48 23.86 4.00
CA ILE A 236 10.69 23.06 4.21
C ILE A 236 10.64 22.44 5.61
N PRO A 237 10.61 21.09 5.70
CA PRO A 237 10.50 20.41 6.99
C PRO A 237 11.77 20.58 7.82
N SER A 238 11.61 20.57 9.13
CA SER A 238 12.73 20.74 10.08
C SER A 238 13.75 19.59 10.04
N GLU A 239 13.38 18.44 9.49
CA GLU A 239 14.27 17.31 9.25
C GLU A 239 15.20 17.53 8.06
N SER A 240 14.89 18.50 7.22
CA SER A 240 15.73 18.82 6.07
C SER A 240 17.03 19.51 6.50
N SER A 241 18.11 19.17 5.85
CA SER A 241 19.39 19.90 5.98
C SER A 241 19.28 21.38 5.58
N HIS A 242 18.27 21.75 4.80
CA HIS A 242 18.00 23.11 4.33
C HIS A 242 17.07 23.93 5.25
N TYR A 243 16.63 23.34 6.36
CA TYR A 243 15.71 24.02 7.28
C TYR A 243 16.25 25.33 7.85
N ASN A 244 17.52 25.35 8.26
CA ASN A 244 18.13 26.56 8.83
C ASN A 244 18.24 27.68 7.81
N GLU A 245 18.51 27.37 6.54
CA GLU A 245 18.55 28.34 5.45
C GLU A 245 17.14 28.89 5.16
N ALA A 246 16.14 28.04 5.14
CA ALA A 246 14.75 28.45 5.01
C ALA A 246 14.30 29.37 6.15
N LYS A 247 14.64 29.01 7.39
CA LYS A 247 14.38 29.84 8.56
C LYS A 247 15.07 31.21 8.46
N SER A 248 16.30 31.26 7.93
CA SER A 248 17.00 32.52 7.70
C SER A 248 16.24 33.42 6.72
N ILE A 249 15.67 32.92 5.66
CA ILE A 249 14.80 33.70 4.73
C ILE A 249 13.63 34.30 5.47
N ILE A 250 12.90 33.48 6.27
CA ILE A 250 11.77 33.93 7.07
C ILE A 250 12.15 35.03 8.03
N ASP A 251 13.28 34.91 8.73
CA ASP A 251 13.78 35.91 9.68
C ASP A 251 14.23 37.19 8.96
N GLN A 252 14.87 37.10 7.80
CA GLN A 252 15.24 38.25 6.97
C GLN A 252 14.02 39.03 6.48
N VAL A 253 12.96 38.32 6.03
CA VAL A 253 11.70 38.97 5.66
C VAL A 253 11.10 39.70 6.86
N ARG A 254 11.07 39.06 8.03
CA ARG A 254 10.55 39.68 9.27
C ARG A 254 11.24 41.00 9.62
N VAL A 255 12.55 41.07 9.44
CA VAL A 255 13.35 42.27 9.70
C VAL A 255 13.07 43.35 8.63
N THR A 256 12.89 42.96 7.39
CA THR A 256 12.75 43.87 6.22
C THR A 256 11.36 44.51 6.12
N ILE A 257 10.31 43.91 6.70
CA ILE A 257 8.96 44.43 6.65
C ILE A 257 8.85 45.71 7.50
N ASN A 258 8.72 46.85 6.86
CA ASN A 258 8.46 48.12 7.52
C ASN A 258 6.98 48.20 7.95
N LYS A 259 6.74 48.77 9.14
CA LYS A 259 5.41 48.92 9.77
C LYS A 259 4.42 49.83 8.98
N GLU A 260 4.88 50.54 7.93
CA GLU A 260 4.12 51.55 7.20
C GLU A 260 3.16 51.00 6.11
N GLN A 261 3.22 49.71 5.78
CA GLN A 261 2.28 49.07 4.81
C GLN A 261 1.40 48.01 5.51
N SER A 262 0.43 48.46 6.28
CA SER A 262 -0.31 47.60 7.21
C SER A 262 -1.12 46.43 6.56
N GLU A 263 -1.75 46.62 5.39
CA GLU A 263 -2.57 45.54 4.79
C GLU A 263 -1.76 44.47 4.05
N LYS A 264 -0.73 44.86 3.33
CA LYS A 264 0.18 43.92 2.64
C LYS A 264 1.01 43.13 3.67
N ASN A 265 1.40 43.79 4.74
CA ASN A 265 2.16 43.18 5.83
C ASN A 265 1.32 42.22 6.67
N ALA A 266 -0.01 42.40 6.79
CA ALA A 266 -0.89 41.49 7.50
C ALA A 266 -0.89 40.07 6.91
N ARG A 267 -0.84 39.94 5.58
CA ARG A 267 -0.77 38.62 4.90
C ARG A 267 0.56 37.93 5.18
N ILE A 268 1.67 38.70 5.08
CA ILE A 268 3.01 38.18 5.35
C ILE A 268 3.13 37.75 6.83
N MET A 269 2.58 38.54 7.76
CA MET A 269 2.55 38.17 9.19
C MET A 269 1.74 36.90 9.45
N LYS A 270 0.64 36.67 8.72
CA LYS A 270 -0.15 35.45 8.80
C LYS A 270 0.63 34.24 8.28
N SER A 271 1.37 34.37 7.17
CA SER A 271 2.26 33.32 6.67
C SER A 271 3.37 32.99 7.66
N LEU A 272 3.91 34.01 8.35
CA LEU A 272 4.93 33.83 9.41
C LEU A 272 4.36 33.07 10.64
N GLU A 273 3.11 33.31 11.01
CA GLU A 273 2.43 32.57 12.09
C GLU A 273 2.20 31.11 11.71
N ILE A 274 1.76 30.85 10.46
CA ILE A 274 1.54 29.49 9.95
C ILE A 274 2.87 28.72 9.91
N ALA A 275 3.97 29.36 9.50
CA ALA A 275 5.29 28.76 9.48
C ALA A 275 5.76 28.28 10.88
N ALA A 276 5.34 28.97 11.94
CA ALA A 276 5.64 28.58 13.32
C ALA A 276 4.82 27.37 13.82
N ASP A 277 3.67 27.07 13.20
CA ASP A 277 2.72 26.02 13.66
C ASP A 277 2.97 24.66 12.98
N VAL A 278 3.70 24.64 11.86
CA VAL A 278 4.01 23.41 11.10
C VAL A 278 4.94 22.45 11.86
N GLU A 279 5.57 22.89 12.92
CA GLU A 279 6.49 22.07 13.73
C GLU A 279 5.82 20.92 14.51
N LYS A 280 4.47 20.87 14.56
CA LYS A 280 3.72 19.94 15.42
C LYS A 280 3.22 18.65 14.77
N THR A 281 3.36 18.47 13.46
CA THR A 281 2.77 17.31 12.76
C THR A 281 3.83 16.30 12.29
N LYS A 282 4.65 15.84 13.25
CA LYS A 282 5.69 14.84 12.98
C LYS A 282 5.24 13.45 13.38
N ILE A 283 5.57 12.46 12.61
CA ILE A 283 5.82 11.04 12.92
C ILE A 283 5.06 10.01 12.06
N ASN A 284 3.92 10.33 11.48
CA ASN A 284 3.20 9.34 10.66
C ASN A 284 3.43 9.45 9.14
N ALA A 285 4.40 10.28 8.73
CA ALA A 285 4.56 10.66 7.32
C ALA A 285 5.12 9.51 6.44
N ILE A 286 6.02 8.68 6.94
CA ILE A 286 6.69 7.66 6.10
C ILE A 286 5.69 6.59 5.68
N ALA A 287 4.92 6.06 6.63
CA ALA A 287 3.88 5.08 6.33
C ALA A 287 2.69 5.68 5.56
N SER A 288 2.37 6.97 5.79
CA SER A 288 1.29 7.64 5.08
C SER A 288 1.66 7.99 3.63
N VAL A 289 2.93 8.33 3.34
CA VAL A 289 3.40 8.58 1.98
C VAL A 289 3.35 7.30 1.16
N ALA A 290 3.83 6.18 1.70
CA ALA A 290 3.72 4.89 1.03
C ALA A 290 2.25 4.49 0.83
N ARG A 291 1.39 4.61 1.86
CA ARG A 291 -0.05 4.31 1.77
C ARG A 291 -0.79 5.24 0.79
N GLN A 292 -0.49 6.55 0.79
CA GLN A 292 -1.11 7.52 -0.11
C GLN A 292 -0.75 7.25 -1.58
N TYR A 293 0.48 6.78 -1.84
CA TYR A 293 0.90 6.38 -3.17
C TYR A 293 0.08 5.19 -3.69
N TYR A 294 -0.17 4.19 -2.84
CA TYR A 294 -0.98 3.02 -3.21
C TYR A 294 -2.47 3.30 -3.28
N SER A 295 -3.03 4.12 -2.40
CA SER A 295 -4.46 4.44 -2.40
C SER A 295 -4.91 5.29 -3.59
N ARG A 296 -4.00 6.04 -4.23
CA ARG A 296 -4.30 6.85 -5.44
C ARG A 296 -4.17 6.08 -6.74
N ARG A 297 -3.54 4.91 -6.74
CA ARG A 297 -3.54 4.02 -7.89
C ARG A 297 -4.74 3.09 -7.79
N VAL A 298 -5.86 3.53 -8.36
CA VAL A 298 -6.80 2.58 -8.98
C VAL A 298 -6.00 1.93 -10.10
N VAL A 299 -5.44 0.77 -9.81
CA VAL A 299 -4.59 0.07 -10.75
C VAL A 299 -5.50 -0.56 -11.78
N ASN A 300 -5.68 0.12 -12.90
CA ASN A 300 -6.20 -0.50 -14.10
C ASN A 300 -5.14 -1.52 -14.56
N TYR A 301 -5.24 -2.74 -14.04
CA TYR A 301 -4.49 -3.86 -14.60
C TYR A 301 -5.15 -4.24 -15.92
N ASN A 302 -4.59 -3.76 -17.02
CA ASN A 302 -4.70 -4.48 -18.26
C ASN A 302 -3.94 -5.79 -18.05
N ILE A 303 -4.67 -6.85 -17.71
CA ILE A 303 -4.15 -8.22 -17.71
C ILE A 303 -3.94 -8.56 -19.16
N VAL A 304 -2.75 -8.24 -19.68
CA VAL A 304 -2.33 -8.66 -21.02
C VAL A 304 -2.25 -10.18 -20.99
N ARG A 305 -3.17 -10.82 -21.70
CA ARG A 305 -3.08 -12.25 -21.99
C ARG A 305 -1.80 -12.47 -22.80
N ILE A 306 -0.81 -13.11 -22.19
CA ILE A 306 0.27 -13.75 -22.95
C ILE A 306 -0.29 -15.10 -23.35
N TYR A 307 -0.55 -15.28 -24.65
CA TYR A 307 -0.91 -16.56 -25.27
C TYR A 307 0.30 -17.48 -25.34
#